data_6dafae2f48b431a59b7a270909a2555e
#
_entry.id   6dafae2f48b431a59b7a270909a2555e
#
_cell.length_a   1.000
_cell.length_b   1.000
_cell.length_c   1.000
_cell.angle_alpha   90.00
_cell.angle_beta   90.00
_cell.angle_gamma   90.00
#
_symmetry.space_group_name_H-M   'P 1'
#
loop_
_entity.id
_entity.type
_entity.pdbx_description
1 polymer ?
#
loop_
_entity_poly.entity_id
_entity_poly.type
_entity_poly.pdbx_seq_one_letter_code
_entity_poly.pdbx_strand_id
1 'polypeptide(L)'
;MSLDDLNKKGVLTDTFFALDSTELSQESRGAIQKNSDYLKRWSSTKILIEGHADSRGTNEYNLALAERRAAAVRDYLVSLGIPADRVTVVSKGEEAPFCTEEAETCWQQNRRGHFIFTAK
;
A
#
# COMPACT_ATOMS: atom_id res chain seq x y z
N MET A 1 22.30 2.72 -6.44
CA MET A 1 21.46 2.11 -5.36
C MET A 1 20.66 0.97 -5.96
N SER A 2 20.66 -0.20 -5.34
CA SER A 2 19.90 -1.36 -5.81
C SER A 2 18.42 -1.22 -5.44
N LEU A 3 17.56 -2.06 -6.05
CA LEU A 3 16.15 -2.13 -5.66
C LEU A 3 15.98 -2.51 -4.19
N ASP A 4 16.79 -3.48 -3.71
CA ASP A 4 16.75 -3.87 -2.31
C ASP A 4 17.07 -2.70 -1.39
N ASP A 5 18.06 -1.91 -1.73
CA ASP A 5 18.43 -0.73 -0.93
C ASP A 5 17.31 0.30 -0.89
N LEU A 6 16.66 0.56 -2.03
CA LEU A 6 15.51 1.47 -2.09
C LEU A 6 14.38 0.99 -1.19
N ASN A 7 14.05 -0.30 -1.25
CA ASN A 7 12.97 -0.88 -0.45
C ASN A 7 13.31 -0.89 1.04
N LYS A 8 14.57 -1.12 1.40
CA LYS A 8 15.01 -1.10 2.80
C LYS A 8 15.02 0.29 3.41
N LYS A 9 15.26 1.32 2.61
CA LYS A 9 15.30 2.71 3.10
C LYS A 9 13.94 3.25 3.51
N GLY A 10 12.85 2.64 3.08
CA GLY A 10 11.52 3.12 3.40
C GLY A 10 11.24 4.50 2.82
N VAL A 11 11.67 4.74 1.59
CA VAL A 11 11.52 6.04 0.90
C VAL A 11 10.04 6.38 0.70
N LEU A 12 9.21 5.38 0.43
CA LEU A 12 7.77 5.55 0.29
C LEU A 12 7.08 5.14 1.59
N THR A 13 6.05 5.89 1.96
CA THR A 13 5.29 5.66 3.19
C THR A 13 4.08 4.78 2.88
N ASP A 14 3.88 3.74 3.68
CA ASP A 14 2.71 2.88 3.57
C ASP A 14 1.43 3.62 3.93
N THR A 15 0.31 3.19 3.35
CA THR A 15 -1.01 3.76 3.59
C THR A 15 -1.78 2.85 4.53
N PHE A 16 -2.28 3.38 5.63
CA PHE A 16 -3.05 2.62 6.64
C PHE A 16 -4.54 2.89 6.51
N PHE A 17 -5.34 1.88 6.88
CA PHE A 17 -6.80 1.92 6.76
C PHE A 17 -7.48 1.58 8.07
N ALA A 18 -8.66 2.15 8.27
CA ALA A 18 -9.54 1.78 9.38
C ALA A 18 -10.17 0.39 9.12
N LEU A 19 -10.73 -0.20 10.17
CA LEU A 19 -11.43 -1.49 10.06
C LEU A 19 -12.52 -1.43 8.98
N ASP A 20 -12.56 -2.46 8.15
CA ASP A 20 -13.51 -2.62 7.03
C ASP A 20 -13.56 -1.46 6.03
N SER A 21 -12.59 -0.55 6.08
CA SER A 21 -12.59 0.64 5.24
C SER A 21 -11.61 0.53 4.07
N THR A 22 -12.00 1.10 2.94
CA THR A 22 -11.13 1.36 1.79
C THR A 22 -11.01 2.87 1.54
N GLU A 23 -11.54 3.70 2.44
CA GLU A 23 -11.45 5.14 2.32
C GLU A 23 -10.08 5.65 2.71
N LEU A 24 -9.58 6.61 1.94
CA LEU A 24 -8.32 7.28 2.24
C LEU A 24 -8.59 8.47 3.16
N SER A 25 -8.03 8.41 4.37
CA SER A 25 -8.09 9.54 5.30
C SER A 25 -7.27 10.71 4.77
N GLN A 26 -7.45 11.89 5.36
CA GLN A 26 -6.64 13.05 5.00
C GLN A 26 -5.14 12.78 5.22
N GLU A 27 -4.80 12.08 6.31
CA GLU A 27 -3.43 11.68 6.60
C GLU A 27 -2.89 10.73 5.54
N SER A 28 -3.68 9.74 5.14
CA SER A 28 -3.30 8.79 4.07
C SER A 28 -3.09 9.51 2.75
N ARG A 29 -3.97 10.44 2.40
CA ARG A 29 -3.82 11.23 1.17
C ARG A 29 -2.53 12.04 1.18
N GLY A 30 -2.18 12.64 2.32
CA GLY A 30 -0.93 13.38 2.47
C GLY A 30 0.29 12.50 2.25
N ALA A 31 0.28 11.29 2.81
CA ALA A 31 1.36 10.34 2.62
C ALA A 31 1.49 9.91 1.15
N ILE A 32 0.37 9.65 0.47
CA ILE A 32 0.36 9.28 -0.94
C ILE A 32 0.85 10.44 -1.81
N GLN A 33 0.50 11.68 -1.47
CA GLN A 33 0.98 12.86 -2.18
C GLN A 33 2.51 12.96 -2.12
N LYS A 34 3.11 12.70 -0.96
CA LYS A 34 4.57 12.66 -0.84
C LYS A 34 5.18 11.54 -1.68
N ASN A 35 4.55 10.38 -1.68
CA ASN A 35 4.99 9.27 -2.53
C ASN A 35 4.92 9.65 -4.00
N SER A 36 3.84 10.32 -4.40
CA SER A 36 3.65 10.82 -5.76
C SER A 36 4.76 11.78 -6.18
N ASP A 37 5.16 12.69 -5.31
CA ASP A 37 6.23 13.64 -5.58
C ASP A 37 7.55 12.91 -5.87
N TYR A 38 7.87 11.88 -5.08
CA TYR A 38 9.05 11.06 -5.31
C TYR A 38 8.98 10.36 -6.68
N LEU A 39 7.85 9.75 -6.99
CA LEU A 39 7.66 9.01 -8.23
C LEU A 39 7.71 9.93 -9.46
N LYS A 40 7.26 11.17 -9.34
CA LYS A 40 7.37 12.16 -10.41
C LYS A 40 8.81 12.58 -10.63
N ARG A 41 9.56 12.76 -9.55
CA ARG A 41 10.98 13.14 -9.64
C ARG A 41 11.82 12.02 -10.27
N TRP A 42 11.51 10.78 -9.94
CA TRP A 42 12.24 9.61 -10.44
C TRP A 42 11.35 8.82 -11.40
N SER A 43 11.15 9.37 -12.59
CA SER A 43 10.12 8.94 -13.53
C SER A 43 10.30 7.55 -14.11
N SER A 44 11.49 6.96 -14.00
CA SER A 44 11.75 5.59 -14.44
C SER A 44 11.39 4.53 -13.39
N THR A 45 11.05 4.94 -12.17
CA THR A 45 10.68 3.99 -11.10
C THR A 45 9.31 3.39 -11.35
N LYS A 46 9.17 2.11 -10.97
CA LYS A 46 7.90 1.39 -10.97
C LYS A 46 7.66 0.81 -9.60
N ILE A 47 6.40 0.68 -9.23
CA ILE A 47 6.02 0.18 -7.90
C ILE A 47 4.96 -0.89 -7.99
N LEU A 48 4.97 -1.75 -6.97
CA LEU A 48 3.91 -2.70 -6.65
C LEU A 48 3.27 -2.22 -5.35
N ILE A 49 1.95 -2.16 -5.30
CA ILE A 49 1.21 -1.88 -4.07
C ILE A 49 0.59 -3.18 -3.61
N GLU A 50 1.01 -3.65 -2.43
CA GLU A 50 0.42 -4.82 -1.78
C GLU A 50 -0.67 -4.36 -0.83
N GLY A 51 -1.90 -4.81 -1.07
CA GLY A 51 -2.99 -4.59 -0.14
C GLY A 51 -2.97 -5.65 0.95
N HIS A 52 -3.18 -5.22 2.19
CA HIS A 52 -3.19 -6.08 3.36
C HIS A 52 -4.43 -5.84 4.21
N ALA A 53 -4.87 -6.88 4.91
CA ALA A 53 -5.96 -6.83 5.88
C ALA A 53 -5.47 -7.44 7.19
N ASP A 54 -6.18 -7.15 8.30
CA ASP A 54 -5.88 -7.82 9.56
C ASP A 54 -6.46 -9.24 9.55
N SER A 55 -6.17 -10.03 10.58
CA SER A 55 -6.52 -11.45 10.65
C SER A 55 -8.00 -11.76 10.90
N ARG A 56 -8.80 -10.73 11.15
CA ARG A 56 -10.23 -10.92 11.47
C ARG A 56 -11.05 -11.08 10.20
N GLY A 57 -12.06 -11.97 10.25
CA GLY A 57 -12.94 -12.25 9.13
C GLY A 57 -12.47 -13.44 8.31
N THR A 58 -13.16 -13.70 7.21
CA THR A 58 -12.82 -14.82 6.33
C THR A 58 -11.65 -14.45 5.43
N ASN A 59 -10.90 -15.46 5.02
CA ASN A 59 -9.78 -15.26 4.09
C ASN A 59 -10.24 -14.64 2.77
N GLU A 60 -11.38 -15.10 2.24
CA GLU A 60 -11.93 -14.58 0.98
C GLU A 60 -12.31 -13.11 1.10
N TYR A 61 -12.97 -12.73 2.20
CA TYR A 61 -13.33 -11.34 2.48
C TYR A 61 -12.09 -10.46 2.56
N ASN A 62 -11.07 -10.93 3.27
CA ASN A 62 -9.84 -10.17 3.48
C ASN A 62 -9.01 -10.01 2.20
N LEU A 63 -9.00 -11.03 1.33
CA LEU A 63 -8.35 -10.90 0.03
C LEU A 63 -9.02 -9.84 -0.83
N ALA A 64 -10.36 -9.82 -0.85
CA ALA A 64 -11.11 -8.81 -1.61
C ALA A 64 -10.93 -7.40 -1.02
N LEU A 65 -10.98 -7.28 0.31
CA LEU A 65 -10.78 -6.00 0.99
C LEU A 65 -9.38 -5.44 0.71
N ALA A 66 -8.36 -6.28 0.82
CA ALA A 66 -6.97 -5.90 0.57
C ALA A 66 -6.76 -5.46 -0.88
N GLU A 67 -7.40 -6.14 -1.84
CA GLU A 67 -7.34 -5.73 -3.24
C GLU A 67 -7.95 -4.35 -3.43
N ARG A 68 -9.12 -4.09 -2.84
CA ARG A 68 -9.76 -2.77 -2.91
C ARG A 68 -8.91 -1.69 -2.27
N ARG A 69 -8.19 -1.99 -1.19
CA ARG A 69 -7.27 -1.04 -0.56
C ARG A 69 -6.13 -0.67 -1.48
N ALA A 70 -5.50 -1.67 -2.09
CA ALA A 70 -4.41 -1.42 -3.04
C ALA A 70 -4.91 -0.63 -4.25
N ALA A 71 -6.09 -0.97 -4.77
CA ALA A 71 -6.69 -0.26 -5.89
C ALA A 71 -7.01 1.20 -5.54
N ALA A 72 -7.50 1.47 -4.33
CA ALA A 72 -7.78 2.84 -3.88
C ALA A 72 -6.51 3.69 -3.87
N VAL A 73 -5.41 3.13 -3.40
CA VAL A 73 -4.12 3.83 -3.39
C VAL A 73 -3.64 4.09 -4.82
N ARG A 74 -3.70 3.08 -5.68
CA ARG A 74 -3.35 3.23 -7.11
C ARG A 74 -4.17 4.32 -7.76
N ASP A 75 -5.48 4.28 -7.59
CA ASP A 75 -6.39 5.21 -8.25
C ASP A 75 -6.11 6.65 -7.82
N TYR A 76 -5.78 6.85 -6.56
CA TYR A 76 -5.41 8.16 -6.06
C TYR A 76 -4.07 8.64 -6.67
N LEU A 77 -3.07 7.77 -6.76
CA LEU A 77 -1.80 8.09 -7.43
C LEU A 77 -2.03 8.47 -8.89
N VAL A 78 -2.88 7.74 -9.59
CA VAL A 78 -3.22 8.05 -10.99
C VAL A 78 -3.87 9.42 -11.07
N SER A 79 -4.77 9.75 -10.15
CA SER A 79 -5.41 11.07 -10.11
C SER A 79 -4.40 12.20 -9.86
N LEU A 80 -3.28 11.89 -9.21
CA LEU A 80 -2.20 12.86 -8.98
C LEU A 80 -1.21 12.97 -10.14
N GLY A 81 -1.42 12.19 -11.20
CA GLY A 81 -0.62 12.27 -12.42
C GLY A 81 0.41 11.16 -12.62
N ILE A 82 0.39 10.12 -11.78
CA ILE A 82 1.28 8.97 -11.99
C ILE A 82 0.65 8.06 -13.04
N PRO A 83 1.35 7.72 -14.15
CA PRO A 83 0.82 6.82 -15.16
C PRO A 83 0.47 5.44 -14.58
N ALA A 84 -0.68 4.89 -14.97
CA ALA A 84 -1.16 3.61 -14.44
C ALA A 84 -0.21 2.45 -14.73
N ASP A 85 0.53 2.50 -15.83
CA ASP A 85 1.48 1.44 -16.19
C ASP A 85 2.72 1.36 -15.29
N ARG A 86 2.90 2.36 -14.43
CA ARG A 86 3.98 2.36 -13.43
C ARG A 86 3.57 1.72 -12.11
N VAL A 87 2.28 1.38 -11.96
CA VAL A 87 1.72 0.92 -10.69
C VAL A 87 1.04 -0.43 -10.90
N THR A 88 1.51 -1.46 -10.23
CA THR A 88 0.89 -2.77 -10.17
C THR A 88 0.29 -2.97 -8.79
N VAL A 89 -0.84 -3.64 -8.69
CA VAL A 89 -1.48 -3.94 -7.40
C VAL A 89 -1.61 -5.45 -7.23
N VAL A 90 -1.50 -5.89 -5.97
CA VAL A 90 -1.72 -7.28 -5.60
C VAL A 90 -2.35 -7.32 -4.22
N SER A 91 -3.20 -8.33 -3.97
CA SER A 91 -3.75 -8.57 -2.65
C SER A 91 -2.98 -9.67 -1.94
N LYS A 92 -2.58 -9.41 -0.70
CA LYS A 92 -2.04 -10.42 0.22
C LYS A 92 -3.09 -10.83 1.26
N GLY A 93 -4.20 -10.08 1.38
CA GLY A 93 -5.20 -10.34 2.39
C GLY A 93 -4.57 -10.37 3.77
N GLU A 94 -4.82 -11.44 4.52
CA GLU A 94 -4.22 -11.68 5.83
C GLU A 94 -3.01 -12.63 5.79
N GLU A 95 -2.59 -13.06 4.61
CA GLU A 95 -1.62 -14.14 4.44
C GLU A 95 -0.17 -13.75 4.73
N ALA A 96 0.15 -12.47 4.69
CA ALA A 96 1.52 -11.99 4.91
C ALA A 96 1.51 -10.86 5.95
N PRO A 97 1.21 -11.17 7.22
CA PRO A 97 1.03 -10.13 8.24
C PRO A 97 2.36 -9.47 8.61
N PHE A 98 2.28 -8.17 8.90
CA PHE A 98 3.39 -7.38 9.46
C PHE A 98 3.48 -7.58 10.97
N CYS A 99 2.38 -7.97 11.59
CA CYS A 99 2.27 -8.19 13.02
C CYS A 99 1.36 -9.39 13.24
N THR A 100 1.71 -10.29 14.15
CA THR A 100 1.01 -11.58 14.31
C THR A 100 0.18 -11.69 15.59
N GLU A 101 0.24 -10.69 16.48
CA GLU A 101 -0.54 -10.72 17.72
C GLU A 101 -2.01 -10.37 17.46
N GLU A 102 -2.91 -10.96 18.23
CA GLU A 102 -4.34 -10.68 18.15
C GLU A 102 -4.70 -9.50 19.07
N ALA A 103 -4.37 -8.29 18.63
CA ALA A 103 -4.63 -7.05 19.36
C ALA A 103 -4.86 -5.91 18.37
N GLU A 104 -5.61 -4.88 18.77
CA GLU A 104 -5.93 -3.75 17.89
C GLU A 104 -4.68 -3.04 17.36
N THR A 105 -3.67 -2.85 18.17
CA THR A 105 -2.41 -2.23 17.73
C THR A 105 -1.73 -3.02 16.62
N CYS A 106 -1.83 -4.35 16.69
CA CYS A 106 -1.28 -5.25 15.69
C CYS A 106 -2.17 -5.28 14.43
N TRP A 107 -3.47 -5.39 14.59
CA TRP A 107 -4.41 -5.38 13.47
C TRP A 107 -4.30 -4.09 12.67
N GLN A 108 -4.13 -2.95 13.35
CA GLN A 108 -3.95 -1.66 12.69
C GLN A 108 -2.72 -1.66 11.79
N GLN A 109 -1.62 -2.29 12.22
CA GLN A 109 -0.41 -2.39 11.40
C GLN A 109 -0.62 -3.23 10.15
N ASN A 110 -1.52 -4.22 10.21
CA ASN A 110 -1.79 -5.11 9.08
C ASN A 110 -2.75 -4.50 8.05
N ARG A 111 -3.55 -3.51 8.42
CA ARG A 111 -4.47 -2.85 7.50
C ARG A 111 -3.75 -1.77 6.71
N ARG A 112 -3.01 -2.19 5.67
CA ARG A 112 -2.19 -1.25 4.91
C ARG A 112 -2.11 -1.54 3.41
N GLY A 113 -1.76 -0.50 2.66
CA GLY A 113 -1.22 -0.61 1.33
C GLY A 113 0.29 -0.43 1.43
N HIS A 114 1.05 -1.45 1.12
CA HIS A 114 2.50 -1.46 1.23
C HIS A 114 3.15 -1.23 -0.13
N PHE A 115 4.09 -0.30 -0.19
CA PHE A 115 4.75 0.10 -1.43
C PHE A 115 6.08 -0.62 -1.58
N ILE A 116 6.28 -1.23 -2.75
CA ILE A 116 7.53 -1.90 -3.10
C ILE A 116 8.00 -1.38 -4.46
N PHE A 117 9.25 -0.94 -4.57
CA PHE A 117 9.84 -0.61 -5.86
C PHE A 117 10.12 -1.89 -6.63
N THR A 118 9.72 -1.91 -7.91
CA THR A 118 9.97 -3.03 -8.82
C THR A 118 10.91 -2.65 -9.96
N ALA A 119 11.12 -1.35 -10.18
CA ALA A 119 12.12 -0.82 -11.11
C ALA A 119 12.58 0.55 -10.59
N LYS A 120 13.79 0.91 -10.94
CA LYS A 120 14.37 2.19 -10.54
C LYS A 120 14.81 3.04 -11.73
#